data_f441e5028078e06472c278c0ec89dbe2
#
_entry.id   f441e5028078e06472c278c0ec89dbe2
#
_cell.length_a   1.000
_cell.length_b   1.000
_cell.length_c   1.000
_cell.angle_alpha   90.00
_cell.angle_beta   90.00
_cell.angle_gamma   90.00
#
_symmetry.space_group_name_H-M   'P 1'
#
loop_
_entity.id
_entity.type
_entity.pdbx_description
1 polymer ?
#
loop_
_entity_poly.entity_id
_entity_poly.type
_entity_poly.pdbx_seq_one_letter_code
_entity_poly.pdbx_strand_id
1 'polypeptide(L)'
;MNKNGAIIIVEDDTDDQEMFSEVFKELNYKNEIVFFNDGQDALAYLTAKTSEPFIVFSDINMPKLNGMELRNQIHENEDIRLKTIPYLFFTTSAEQEAVVDAYSKSIQGFFVKPSSFQELKNTMKIIVEYWQK
;
A
#
# COMPACT_ATOMS: atom_id res chain seq x y z
N MET A 1 1.61 9.88 12.34
CA MET A 1 2.27 8.88 11.47
C MET A 1 3.31 8.11 12.27
N ASN A 2 3.26 6.79 12.26
CA ASN A 2 4.22 5.95 12.97
C ASN A 2 5.29 5.42 12.01
N LYS A 3 6.43 6.07 11.99
CA LYS A 3 7.52 5.73 11.06
C LYS A 3 8.17 4.38 11.34
N ASN A 4 7.94 3.81 12.52
CA ASN A 4 8.42 2.48 12.89
C ASN A 4 7.35 1.40 12.73
N GLY A 5 6.17 1.78 12.28
CA GLY A 5 5.06 0.88 12.10
C GLY A 5 5.21 -0.04 10.90
N ALA A 6 4.26 -0.95 10.73
CA ALA A 6 4.28 -1.93 9.66
C ALA A 6 4.08 -1.27 8.28
N ILE A 7 4.75 -1.82 7.29
CA ILE A 7 4.52 -1.50 5.88
C ILE A 7 3.52 -2.53 5.37
N ILE A 8 2.36 -2.06 4.95
CA ILE A 8 1.25 -2.92 4.52
C ILE A 8 1.24 -2.99 3.01
N ILE A 9 1.18 -4.21 2.47
CA ILE A 9 1.10 -4.42 1.03
C ILE A 9 -0.13 -5.26 0.73
N VAL A 10 -1.08 -4.67 -0.01
CA VAL A 10 -2.33 -5.34 -0.37
C VAL A 10 -2.24 -5.73 -1.82
N GLU A 11 -2.06 -7.02 -2.09
CA GLU A 11 -1.78 -7.57 -3.41
C GLU A 11 -2.23 -9.03 -3.45
N ASP A 12 -3.06 -9.37 -4.43
CA ASP A 12 -3.58 -10.74 -4.56
C ASP A 12 -2.73 -11.65 -5.46
N ASP A 13 -1.84 -11.08 -6.27
CA ASP A 13 -0.98 -11.84 -7.16
C ASP A 13 0.23 -12.38 -6.40
N THR A 14 0.38 -13.71 -6.40
CA THR A 14 1.45 -14.37 -5.65
C THR A 14 2.85 -13.99 -6.14
N ASP A 15 3.01 -13.85 -7.46
CA ASP A 15 4.31 -13.49 -8.04
C ASP A 15 4.70 -12.06 -7.65
N ASP A 16 3.72 -11.14 -7.64
CA ASP A 16 3.97 -9.77 -7.21
C ASP A 16 4.27 -9.70 -5.71
N GLN A 17 3.59 -10.49 -4.90
CA GLN A 17 3.90 -10.58 -3.47
C GLN A 17 5.33 -11.05 -3.25
N GLU A 18 5.77 -12.06 -3.99
CA GLU A 18 7.14 -12.56 -3.87
C GLU A 18 8.15 -11.50 -4.27
N MET A 19 7.86 -10.75 -5.32
CA MET A 19 8.75 -9.67 -5.77
C MET A 19 8.88 -8.58 -4.70
N PHE A 20 7.77 -8.14 -4.12
CA PHE A 20 7.80 -7.17 -3.02
C PHE A 20 8.56 -7.71 -1.81
N SER A 21 8.34 -8.97 -1.48
CA SER A 21 9.01 -9.61 -0.36
C SER A 21 10.53 -9.59 -0.52
N GLU A 22 11.02 -9.96 -1.71
CA GLU A 22 12.44 -9.93 -2.00
C GLU A 22 13.01 -8.52 -2.00
N VAL A 23 12.25 -7.55 -2.53
CA VAL A 23 12.67 -6.14 -2.52
C VAL A 23 12.87 -5.65 -1.09
N PHE A 24 11.89 -5.86 -0.21
CA PHE A 24 12.00 -5.38 1.16
C PHE A 24 13.03 -6.15 1.98
N LYS A 25 13.26 -7.40 1.64
CA LYS A 25 14.35 -8.17 2.25
C LYS A 25 15.70 -7.54 1.96
N GLU A 26 15.92 -7.12 0.71
CA GLU A 26 17.17 -6.45 0.33
C GLU A 26 17.29 -5.05 0.92
N LEU A 27 16.19 -4.31 1.02
CA LEU A 27 16.20 -2.98 1.61
C LEU A 27 16.44 -3.03 3.12
N ASN A 28 16.07 -4.12 3.75
CA ASN A 28 16.38 -4.43 5.14
C ASN A 28 15.92 -3.34 6.14
N TYR A 29 14.72 -2.82 5.95
CA TYR A 29 14.14 -1.88 6.92
C TYR A 29 13.75 -2.59 8.21
N LYS A 30 13.71 -1.86 9.30
CA LYS A 30 13.28 -2.38 10.61
C LYS A 30 11.76 -2.60 10.66
N ASN A 31 11.02 -1.96 9.76
CA ASN A 31 9.57 -2.09 9.71
C ASN A 31 9.15 -3.52 9.38
N GLU A 32 8.14 -4.01 10.06
CA GLU A 32 7.52 -5.27 9.70
C GLU A 32 6.82 -5.10 8.34
N ILE A 33 6.91 -6.11 7.48
CA ILE A 33 6.22 -6.11 6.19
C ILE A 33 5.05 -7.08 6.29
N VAL A 34 3.84 -6.58 6.11
CA VAL A 34 2.62 -7.39 6.25
C VAL A 34 1.88 -7.41 4.92
N PHE A 35 1.59 -8.61 4.43
CA PHE A 35 0.89 -8.80 3.16
C PHE A 35 -0.55 -9.21 3.39
N PHE A 36 -1.45 -8.68 2.57
CA PHE A 36 -2.85 -9.10 2.54
C PHE A 36 -3.23 -9.44 1.11
N ASN A 37 -4.05 -10.49 0.95
CA ASN A 37 -4.50 -10.93 -0.37
C ASN A 37 -5.70 -10.14 -0.88
N ASP A 38 -6.41 -9.45 -0.01
CA ASP A 38 -7.57 -8.67 -0.39
C ASP A 38 -7.79 -7.49 0.55
N GLY A 39 -8.68 -6.59 0.13
CA GLY A 39 -8.94 -5.37 0.89
C GLY A 39 -9.69 -5.59 2.19
N GLN A 40 -10.51 -6.65 2.29
CA GLN A 40 -11.25 -6.90 3.53
C GLN A 40 -10.33 -7.29 4.68
N ASP A 41 -9.37 -8.17 4.40
CA ASP A 41 -8.40 -8.57 5.42
C ASP A 41 -7.52 -7.39 5.84
N ALA A 42 -7.12 -6.56 4.87
CA ALA A 42 -6.35 -5.37 5.17
C ALA A 42 -7.16 -4.39 6.03
N LEU A 43 -8.43 -4.19 5.72
CA LEU A 43 -9.28 -3.30 6.49
C LEU A 43 -9.45 -3.81 7.92
N ALA A 44 -9.66 -5.11 8.09
CA ALA A 44 -9.78 -5.70 9.43
C ALA A 44 -8.51 -5.45 10.26
N TYR A 45 -7.35 -5.61 9.66
CA TYR A 45 -6.09 -5.31 10.32
C TYR A 45 -5.97 -3.83 10.69
N LEU A 46 -6.30 -2.94 9.74
CA LEU A 46 -6.16 -1.49 9.95
C LEU A 46 -7.15 -0.94 10.97
N THR A 47 -8.31 -1.58 11.12
CA THR A 47 -9.30 -1.16 12.12
C THR A 47 -9.04 -1.73 13.51
N ALA A 48 -8.12 -2.67 13.64
CA ALA A 48 -7.75 -3.19 14.96
C ALA A 48 -7.08 -2.09 15.78
N LYS A 49 -7.48 -1.97 17.04
CA LYS A 49 -6.98 -0.89 17.91
C LYS A 49 -5.47 -0.99 18.16
N THR A 50 -4.92 -2.19 18.05
CA THR A 50 -3.50 -2.43 18.30
C THR A 50 -2.63 -2.26 17.06
N SER A 51 -3.23 -2.04 15.87
CA SER A 51 -2.45 -1.87 14.66
C SER A 51 -1.77 -0.50 14.63
N GLU A 52 -0.52 -0.49 14.21
CA GLU A 52 0.27 0.74 14.06
C GLU A 52 0.97 0.74 12.70
N PRO A 53 0.22 0.90 11.61
CA PRO A 53 0.81 0.92 10.28
C PRO A 53 1.59 2.20 10.02
N PHE A 54 2.64 2.08 9.22
CA PHE A 54 3.38 3.24 8.73
C PHE A 54 2.85 3.70 7.38
N ILE A 55 2.69 2.78 6.42
CA ILE A 55 2.30 3.12 5.05
C ILE A 55 1.54 1.93 4.45
N VAL A 56 0.60 2.22 3.56
CA VAL A 56 -0.14 1.20 2.82
C VAL A 56 0.15 1.34 1.34
N PHE A 57 0.61 0.25 0.74
CA PHE A 57 0.71 0.09 -0.71
C PHE A 57 -0.40 -0.86 -1.16
N SER A 58 -1.23 -0.44 -2.08
CA SER A 58 -2.40 -1.21 -2.48
C SER A 58 -2.54 -1.27 -3.99
N ASP A 59 -2.75 -2.47 -4.53
CA ASP A 59 -3.22 -2.62 -5.89
C ASP A 59 -4.65 -2.06 -5.97
N ILE A 60 -5.05 -1.61 -7.14
CA ILE A 60 -6.40 -1.10 -7.37
C ILE A 60 -7.38 -2.26 -7.57
N ASN A 61 -7.04 -3.23 -8.42
CA ASN A 61 -7.92 -4.36 -8.73
C ASN A 61 -7.62 -5.56 -7.83
N MET A 62 -8.52 -5.85 -6.91
CA MET A 62 -8.39 -6.98 -5.99
C MET A 62 -9.77 -7.61 -5.78
N PRO A 63 -9.82 -8.92 -5.44
CA PRO A 63 -11.09 -9.56 -5.12
C PRO A 63 -11.69 -9.02 -3.83
N LYS A 64 -12.98 -9.21 -3.64
CA LYS A 64 -13.77 -8.78 -2.48
C LYS A 64 -13.83 -7.26 -2.39
N LEU A 65 -12.88 -6.63 -1.70
CA LEU A 65 -12.81 -5.19 -1.53
C LEU A 65 -11.60 -4.68 -2.32
N ASN A 66 -11.84 -3.93 -3.41
CA ASN A 66 -10.74 -3.42 -4.24
C ASN A 66 -10.03 -2.25 -3.56
N GLY A 67 -8.90 -1.82 -4.15
CA GLY A 67 -8.07 -0.76 -3.56
C GLY A 67 -8.80 0.56 -3.35
N MET A 68 -9.67 0.93 -4.28
CA MET A 68 -10.44 2.18 -4.16
C MET A 68 -11.46 2.09 -3.03
N GLU A 69 -12.17 0.96 -2.93
CA GLU A 69 -13.13 0.74 -1.86
C GLU A 69 -12.44 0.69 -0.50
N LEU A 70 -11.29 0.03 -0.42
CA LEU A 70 -10.50 -0.02 0.81
C LEU A 70 -10.08 1.39 1.23
N ARG A 71 -9.55 2.18 0.31
CA ARG A 71 -9.15 3.56 0.59
C ARG A 71 -10.33 4.39 1.10
N ASN A 72 -11.50 4.24 0.47
CA ASN A 72 -12.68 4.99 0.88
C ASN A 72 -13.13 4.62 2.29
N GLN A 73 -13.11 3.34 2.63
CA GLN A 73 -13.49 2.91 3.97
C GLN A 73 -12.47 3.37 5.02
N ILE A 74 -11.20 3.38 4.69
CA ILE A 74 -10.16 3.93 5.57
C ILE A 74 -10.41 5.42 5.81
N HIS A 75 -10.71 6.16 4.75
CA HIS A 75 -10.95 7.59 4.84
C HIS A 75 -12.20 7.92 5.67
N GLU A 76 -13.23 7.08 5.60
CA GLU A 76 -14.46 7.24 6.37
C GLU A 76 -14.30 6.84 7.84
N ASN A 77 -13.30 6.05 8.16
CA ASN A 77 -13.06 5.62 9.53
C ASN A 77 -12.21 6.67 10.25
N GLU A 78 -12.82 7.38 11.18
CA GLU A 78 -12.15 8.48 11.87
C GLU A 78 -10.91 8.02 12.63
N ASP A 79 -10.97 6.87 13.28
CA ASP A 79 -9.84 6.36 14.07
C ASP A 79 -8.63 6.07 13.18
N ILE A 80 -8.85 5.47 12.01
CA ILE A 80 -7.76 5.20 11.06
C ILE A 80 -7.26 6.50 10.44
N ARG A 81 -8.18 7.39 10.06
CA ARG A 81 -7.82 8.67 9.44
C ARG A 81 -6.93 9.51 10.35
N LEU A 82 -7.20 9.48 11.65
CA LEU A 82 -6.39 10.21 12.63
C LEU A 82 -4.98 9.66 12.78
N LYS A 83 -4.72 8.43 12.34
CA LYS A 83 -3.36 7.87 12.34
C LYS A 83 -2.49 8.46 11.24
N THR A 84 -3.05 9.22 10.32
CA THR A 84 -2.36 9.88 9.20
C THR A 84 -1.48 8.90 8.41
N ILE A 85 -2.05 7.78 8.00
CA ILE A 85 -1.31 6.73 7.27
C ILE A 85 -1.26 7.09 5.79
N PRO A 86 -0.08 7.22 5.19
CA PRO A 86 0.02 7.39 3.74
C PRO A 86 -0.55 6.17 3.01
N TYR A 87 -1.37 6.40 2.01
CA TYR A 87 -1.98 5.34 1.19
C TYR A 87 -1.59 5.57 -0.26
N LEU A 88 -0.83 4.65 -0.84
CA LEU A 88 -0.36 4.75 -2.21
C LEU A 88 -0.87 3.59 -3.03
N PHE A 89 -1.39 3.91 -4.22
CA PHE A 89 -1.81 2.89 -5.17
C PHE A 89 -0.65 2.50 -6.09
N PHE A 90 -0.60 1.24 -6.48
CA PHE A 90 0.20 0.81 -7.60
C PHE A 90 -0.71 0.12 -8.63
N THR A 91 -0.39 0.30 -9.89
CA THR A 91 -1.29 -0.08 -10.97
C THR A 91 -0.52 -0.51 -12.21
N THR A 92 -1.17 -1.26 -13.09
CA THR A 92 -0.65 -1.53 -14.43
C THR A 92 -1.14 -0.44 -15.38
N SER A 93 -0.53 -0.35 -16.58
CA SER A 93 -0.94 0.62 -17.59
C SER A 93 -2.39 0.43 -18.03
N ALA A 94 -2.96 -0.78 -17.89
CA ALA A 94 -4.35 -1.06 -18.25
C ALA A 94 -5.35 -0.44 -17.28
N GLU A 95 -4.89 0.08 -16.15
CA GLU A 95 -5.75 0.63 -15.10
C GLU A 95 -5.72 2.16 -15.04
N GLN A 96 -5.31 2.83 -16.13
CA GLN A 96 -5.15 4.28 -16.11
C GLN A 96 -6.43 5.05 -15.79
N GLU A 97 -7.58 4.57 -16.24
CA GLU A 97 -8.85 5.20 -15.88
C GLU A 97 -9.09 5.18 -14.38
N ALA A 98 -8.79 4.05 -13.75
CA ALA A 98 -8.88 3.92 -12.30
C ALA A 98 -7.90 4.86 -11.60
N VAL A 99 -6.71 5.07 -12.18
CA VAL A 99 -5.71 6.00 -11.64
C VAL A 99 -6.25 7.43 -11.64
N VAL A 100 -6.88 7.86 -12.74
CA VAL A 100 -7.48 9.19 -12.81
C VAL A 100 -8.57 9.35 -11.74
N ASP A 101 -9.40 8.33 -11.59
CA ASP A 101 -10.44 8.34 -10.55
C ASP A 101 -9.83 8.35 -9.15
N ALA A 102 -8.73 7.63 -8.94
CA ALA A 102 -8.03 7.62 -7.66
C ALA A 102 -7.52 9.01 -7.28
N TYR A 103 -7.01 9.78 -8.24
CA TYR A 103 -6.59 11.15 -7.98
C TYR A 103 -7.72 12.01 -7.46
N SER A 104 -8.92 11.83 -7.99
CA SER A 104 -10.08 12.61 -7.55
C SER A 104 -10.49 12.27 -6.10
N LYS A 105 -9.94 11.20 -5.53
CA LYS A 105 -10.22 10.77 -4.16
C LYS A 105 -9.18 11.25 -3.14
N SER A 106 -8.30 12.17 -3.53
CA SER A 106 -7.30 12.78 -2.63
C SER A 106 -6.34 11.78 -2.02
N ILE A 107 -5.75 10.91 -2.84
CA ILE A 107 -4.74 9.96 -2.40
C ILE A 107 -3.36 10.63 -2.28
N GLN A 108 -2.45 10.04 -1.50
CA GLN A 108 -1.09 10.56 -1.37
C GLN A 108 -0.22 10.28 -2.58
N GLY A 109 -0.59 9.32 -3.42
CA GLY A 109 0.15 9.07 -4.63
C GLY A 109 -0.18 7.75 -5.28
N PHE A 110 0.39 7.56 -6.45
CA PHE A 110 0.32 6.28 -7.15
C PHE A 110 1.59 6.10 -7.97
N PHE A 111 1.86 4.88 -8.38
CA PHE A 111 2.94 4.58 -9.31
C PHE A 111 2.54 3.37 -10.17
N VAL A 112 3.15 3.29 -11.36
CA VAL A 112 2.95 2.15 -12.24
C VAL A 112 3.88 1.04 -11.80
N LYS A 113 3.35 -0.20 -11.68
CA LYS A 113 4.17 -1.35 -11.28
C LYS A 113 5.33 -1.52 -12.25
N PRO A 114 6.58 -1.43 -11.78
CA PRO A 114 7.71 -1.73 -12.65
C PRO A 114 7.76 -3.22 -12.98
N SER A 115 8.26 -3.54 -14.16
CA SER A 115 8.39 -4.92 -14.60
C SER A 115 9.68 -5.58 -14.11
N SER A 116 10.67 -4.79 -13.67
CA SER A 116 11.93 -5.34 -13.21
C SER A 116 12.07 -5.19 -11.69
N PHE A 117 12.77 -6.15 -11.11
CA PHE A 117 13.07 -6.16 -9.68
C PHE A 117 13.84 -4.90 -9.26
N GLN A 118 14.84 -4.51 -10.03
CA GLN A 118 15.68 -3.36 -9.66
C GLN A 118 14.88 -2.06 -9.68
N GLU A 119 13.99 -1.89 -10.65
CA GLU A 119 13.15 -0.71 -10.71
C GLU A 119 12.16 -0.65 -9.55
N LEU A 120 11.56 -1.80 -9.21
CA LEU A 120 10.66 -1.88 -8.07
C LEU A 120 11.40 -1.56 -6.77
N LYS A 121 12.59 -2.10 -6.59
CA LYS A 121 13.41 -1.83 -5.42
C LYS A 121 13.73 -0.34 -5.29
N ASN A 122 14.14 0.29 -6.39
CA ASN A 122 14.44 1.72 -6.40
C ASN A 122 13.19 2.54 -6.05
N THR A 123 12.05 2.19 -6.62
CA THR A 123 10.80 2.89 -6.37
C THR A 123 10.39 2.79 -4.89
N MET A 124 10.44 1.59 -4.33
CA MET A 124 10.08 1.38 -2.93
C MET A 124 11.03 2.14 -2.01
N LYS A 125 12.32 2.12 -2.32
CA LYS A 125 13.30 2.85 -1.53
C LYS A 125 13.00 4.34 -1.51
N ILE A 126 12.75 4.93 -2.65
CA ILE A 126 12.46 6.37 -2.77
C ILE A 126 11.20 6.72 -1.96
N ILE A 127 10.14 5.94 -2.10
CA ILE A 127 8.86 6.22 -1.44
C ILE A 127 8.99 6.08 0.08
N VAL A 128 9.54 4.96 0.54
CA VAL A 128 9.64 4.71 1.98
C VAL A 128 10.55 5.73 2.64
N GLU A 129 11.69 6.04 2.03
CA GLU A 129 12.62 7.02 2.62
C GLU A 129 12.04 8.43 2.60
N TYR A 130 11.24 8.77 1.60
CA TYR A 130 10.54 10.06 1.58
C TYR A 130 9.62 10.20 2.80
N TRP A 131 8.82 9.19 3.09
CA TRP A 131 7.86 9.25 4.19
C TRP A 131 8.51 9.07 5.57
N GLN A 132 9.73 8.54 5.61
CA GLN A 132 10.45 8.41 6.88
C GLN A 132 11.14 9.69 7.34
N LYS A 133 11.21 10.65 6.47
CA LYS A 133 11.78 11.96 6.86
C LYS A 133 10.76 12.78 7.70
#